data_b86408f12429c483b57ae4d70c5eb10b
#
_entry.id   b86408f12429c483b57ae4d70c5eb10b
#
_cell.length_a   1.000
_cell.length_b   1.000
_cell.length_c   1.000
_cell.angle_alpha   90.00
_cell.angle_beta   90.00
_cell.angle_gamma   90.00
#
_symmetry.space_group_name_H-M   'P 1'
#
loop_
_entity.id
_entity.type
_entity.pdbx_description
1 polymer ?
#
loop_
_entity_poly.entity_id
_entity_poly.type
_entity_poly.pdbx_seq_one_letter_code
_entity_poly.pdbx_strand_id
1 'polypeptide(L)'
;MQDRESRLCFRATNRIVRPFEWGLEWTREWPTTQVYPKNGHDPESYIRLLNEAGVENSDAFFEYEPPSDFRLDGNILRFTSAVHTPYPENNVVHGQWFPAKENPGAKRVAAIVLPHWNASREQHNALCKGMARLGISTLRISLPYHDFRMPGELERADYAVSANIGRTIDATRQAVIDVRSCADWLESQGYCRIGLVGTSLGSCYAYLASAHDDRFEVNVYNHCSTYFADVVWIGLSTQHIRQGLETTIDLDRLRQAWRVISPPSYSDKYAEKRKRSLFIYARYDTTFPPHLSEQVIQNARETNIDHAVVALPCGHYTLGEWPWKFIDGYHICSFLKRNL
;
A
#
# COMPACT_ATOMS: atom_id res chain seq x y z
N MET A 1 -2.84 -17.21 -21.05
CA MET A 1 -2.48 -16.02 -20.24
C MET A 1 -1.74 -16.46 -18.97
N GLN A 2 -2.27 -17.39 -18.18
CA GLN A 2 -1.66 -17.87 -16.93
C GLN A 2 -0.23 -18.40 -17.07
N ASP A 3 0.07 -19.19 -18.13
CA ASP A 3 1.43 -19.66 -18.39
C ASP A 3 2.42 -18.52 -18.68
N ARG A 4 1.94 -17.41 -19.27
CA ARG A 4 2.75 -16.23 -19.49
C ARG A 4 3.01 -15.48 -18.19
N GLU A 5 2.00 -15.35 -17.34
CA GLU A 5 2.10 -14.80 -15.99
C GLU A 5 3.14 -15.55 -15.16
N SER A 6 3.06 -16.87 -15.13
CA SER A 6 4.01 -17.72 -14.41
C SER A 6 5.44 -17.52 -14.91
N ARG A 7 5.65 -17.49 -16.23
CA ARG A 7 6.98 -17.23 -16.82
C ARG A 7 7.51 -15.84 -16.45
N LEU A 8 6.65 -14.82 -16.45
CA LEU A 8 7.05 -13.46 -16.06
C LEU A 8 7.35 -13.38 -14.56
N CYS A 9 6.55 -14.02 -13.74
CA CYS A 9 6.77 -14.09 -12.29
C CYS A 9 8.13 -14.71 -11.97
N PHE A 10 8.48 -15.83 -12.57
CA PHE A 10 9.70 -16.59 -12.30
C PHE A 10 10.96 -16.04 -12.98
N ARG A 11 10.89 -14.92 -13.69
CA ARG A 11 12.09 -14.20 -14.13
C ARG A 11 12.92 -13.63 -12.97
N ALA A 12 12.28 -13.29 -11.87
CA ALA A 12 12.98 -12.90 -10.66
C ALA A 12 13.51 -14.14 -9.95
N THR A 13 14.83 -14.33 -9.96
CA THR A 13 15.53 -15.49 -9.38
C THR A 13 16.11 -15.24 -8.00
N ASN A 14 16.10 -14.00 -7.53
CA ASN A 14 16.68 -13.56 -6.26
C ASN A 14 15.69 -13.56 -5.08
N ARG A 15 14.67 -14.44 -5.11
CA ARG A 15 13.74 -14.63 -4.01
C ARG A 15 14.38 -15.51 -2.94
N ILE A 16 14.37 -15.04 -1.70
CA ILE A 16 14.96 -15.72 -0.56
C ILE A 16 13.83 -16.16 0.38
N VAL A 17 13.80 -17.45 0.71
CA VAL A 17 12.95 -17.98 1.77
C VAL A 17 13.57 -17.55 3.10
N ARG A 18 12.87 -16.71 3.86
CA ARG A 18 13.31 -16.25 5.17
C ARG A 18 12.63 -17.07 6.26
N PRO A 19 13.33 -17.36 7.38
CA PRO A 19 12.74 -18.11 8.49
C PRO A 19 11.55 -17.35 9.08
N PHE A 20 10.65 -18.12 9.70
CA PHE A 20 9.52 -17.55 10.46
C PHE A 20 10.02 -16.84 11.72
N GLU A 21 9.44 -15.65 11.97
CA GLU A 21 9.67 -14.89 13.20
C GLU A 21 8.37 -14.18 13.61
N TRP A 22 8.04 -14.20 14.89
CA TRP A 22 6.93 -13.37 15.39
C TRP A 22 7.25 -11.89 15.35
N GLY A 23 8.53 -11.50 15.40
CA GLY A 23 8.99 -10.13 15.25
C GLY A 23 8.52 -9.19 16.36
N LEU A 24 8.50 -9.66 17.62
CA LEU A 24 8.03 -8.86 18.75
C LEU A 24 8.87 -7.62 19.02
N GLU A 25 10.11 -7.61 18.57
CA GLU A 25 11.00 -6.44 18.65
C GLU A 25 10.47 -5.24 17.85
N TRP A 26 9.64 -5.47 16.82
CA TRP A 26 9.02 -4.44 15.99
C TRP A 26 7.80 -3.79 16.64
N THR A 27 7.21 -4.45 17.65
CA THR A 27 5.99 -3.95 18.31
C THR A 27 6.27 -2.87 19.36
N ARG A 28 7.53 -2.60 19.70
CA ARG A 28 7.91 -1.78 20.86
C ARG A 28 7.35 -0.37 20.83
N GLU A 29 7.27 0.23 19.66
CA GLU A 29 6.76 1.59 19.45
C GLU A 29 5.29 1.64 19.03
N TRP A 30 4.61 0.50 19.00
CA TRP A 30 3.20 0.51 18.68
C TRP A 30 2.38 1.08 19.84
N PRO A 31 1.38 1.93 19.57
CA PRO A 31 0.51 2.46 20.61
C PRO A 31 -0.17 1.37 21.45
N THR A 32 -0.53 0.25 20.82
CA THR A 32 -1.13 -0.90 21.51
C THR A 32 -0.21 -1.57 22.52
N THR A 33 1.11 -1.57 22.29
CA THR A 33 2.10 -2.15 23.21
C THR A 33 2.20 -1.35 24.50
N GLN A 34 1.98 -0.05 24.46
CA GLN A 34 1.98 0.81 25.64
C GLN A 34 0.79 0.50 26.55
N VAL A 35 -0.35 0.14 25.98
CA VAL A 35 -1.57 -0.21 26.73
C VAL A 35 -1.53 -1.68 27.19
N TYR A 36 -1.02 -2.58 26.36
CA TYR A 36 -0.96 -4.02 26.60
C TYR A 36 0.48 -4.52 26.65
N PRO A 37 1.16 -4.44 27.81
CA PRO A 37 2.52 -4.96 27.93
C PRO A 37 2.54 -6.48 27.82
N LYS A 38 3.67 -7.06 27.41
CA LYS A 38 3.81 -8.50 27.08
C LYS A 38 3.45 -9.48 28.21
N ASN A 39 3.64 -9.12 29.46
CA ASN A 39 3.19 -9.78 30.71
C ASN A 39 3.05 -11.34 30.66
N GLY A 40 4.05 -12.04 30.14
CA GLY A 40 4.04 -13.52 30.13
C GLY A 40 3.22 -14.17 29.00
N HIS A 41 2.59 -13.43 28.12
CA HIS A 41 1.94 -13.97 26.91
C HIS A 41 2.98 -14.69 26.03
N ASP A 42 2.59 -15.81 25.42
CA ASP A 42 3.35 -16.40 24.34
C ASP A 42 3.31 -15.46 23.11
N PRO A 43 4.26 -15.55 22.18
CA PRO A 43 4.38 -14.62 21.07
C PRO A 43 3.14 -14.51 20.18
N GLU A 44 2.46 -15.61 19.90
CA GLU A 44 1.27 -15.62 19.05
C GLU A 44 0.09 -14.94 19.72
N SER A 45 -0.22 -15.34 20.95
CA SER A 45 -1.30 -14.72 21.74
C SER A 45 -1.07 -13.23 21.92
N TYR A 46 0.19 -12.82 22.07
CA TYR A 46 0.54 -11.41 22.21
C TYR A 46 0.33 -10.63 20.90
N ILE A 47 0.82 -11.12 19.77
CA ILE A 47 0.58 -10.47 18.46
C ILE A 47 -0.92 -10.38 18.17
N ARG A 48 -1.70 -11.42 18.47
CA ARG A 48 -3.14 -11.40 18.29
C ARG A 48 -3.80 -10.32 19.14
N LEU A 49 -3.45 -10.22 20.41
CA LEU A 49 -3.94 -9.17 21.32
C LEU A 49 -3.65 -7.76 20.78
N LEU A 50 -2.41 -7.51 20.33
CA LEU A 50 -2.03 -6.22 19.76
C LEU A 50 -2.78 -5.89 18.47
N ASN A 51 -3.05 -6.91 17.63
CA ASN A 51 -3.85 -6.74 16.41
C ASN A 51 -5.32 -6.41 16.71
N GLU A 52 -5.94 -7.13 17.65
CA GLU A 52 -7.32 -6.87 18.08
C GLU A 52 -7.45 -5.44 18.62
N ALA A 53 -6.59 -5.06 19.54
CA ALA A 53 -6.54 -3.70 20.09
C ALA A 53 -6.25 -2.62 19.03
N GLY A 54 -5.39 -2.94 18.06
CA GLY A 54 -5.06 -2.05 16.95
C GLY A 54 -6.22 -1.85 15.97
N VAL A 55 -7.07 -2.85 15.77
CA VAL A 55 -8.30 -2.72 14.97
C VAL A 55 -9.36 -1.93 15.74
N GLU A 56 -9.57 -2.23 17.03
CA GLU A 56 -10.56 -1.56 17.88
C GLU A 56 -10.26 -0.06 18.03
N ASN A 57 -9.00 0.31 18.15
CA ASN A 57 -8.55 1.71 18.23
C ASN A 57 -7.59 2.06 17.10
N SER A 58 -8.06 1.89 15.88
CA SER A 58 -7.21 2.03 14.69
C SER A 58 -6.75 3.46 14.41
N ASP A 59 -7.50 4.46 14.85
CA ASP A 59 -7.08 5.86 14.74
C ASP A 59 -5.82 6.11 15.57
N ALA A 60 -5.77 5.61 16.81
CA ALA A 60 -4.56 5.67 17.63
C ALA A 60 -3.42 4.80 17.07
N PHE A 61 -3.73 3.62 16.48
CA PHE A 61 -2.70 2.77 15.91
C PHE A 61 -1.98 3.43 14.72
N PHE A 62 -2.69 4.22 13.92
CA PHE A 62 -2.14 4.97 12.79
C PHE A 62 -1.93 6.46 13.09
N GLU A 63 -2.01 6.88 14.35
CA GLU A 63 -1.70 8.26 14.76
C GLU A 63 -0.22 8.58 14.57
N TYR A 64 0.06 9.84 14.26
CA TYR A 64 1.43 10.33 14.07
C TYR A 64 1.47 11.85 14.25
N GLU A 65 2.65 12.36 14.58
CA GLU A 65 2.94 13.79 14.51
C GLU A 65 3.41 14.13 13.09
N PRO A 66 2.82 15.13 12.42
CA PRO A 66 3.23 15.53 11.08
C PRO A 66 4.71 15.93 11.04
N PRO A 67 5.49 15.44 10.05
CA PRO A 67 6.88 15.83 9.89
C PRO A 67 7.02 17.34 9.70
N SER A 68 8.08 17.92 10.28
CA SER A 68 8.40 19.36 10.15
C SER A 68 9.59 19.62 9.22
N ASP A 69 10.25 18.57 8.72
CA ASP A 69 11.49 18.61 7.96
C ASP A 69 11.33 18.37 6.46
N PHE A 70 10.14 18.64 5.92
CA PHE A 70 9.88 18.52 4.48
C PHE A 70 10.87 19.34 3.66
N ARG A 71 11.56 18.68 2.72
CA ARG A 71 12.50 19.30 1.81
C ARG A 71 12.27 18.82 0.39
N LEU A 72 12.05 19.75 -0.52
CA LEU A 72 11.95 19.49 -1.96
C LEU A 72 13.22 19.95 -2.67
N ASP A 73 14.07 19.00 -3.10
CA ASP A 73 15.27 19.25 -3.86
C ASP A 73 15.05 18.88 -5.33
N GLY A 74 14.95 19.88 -6.20
CA GLY A 74 14.53 19.68 -7.58
C GLY A 74 13.11 19.10 -7.63
N ASN A 75 12.98 17.81 -7.97
CA ASN A 75 11.71 17.09 -7.99
C ASN A 75 11.66 15.94 -6.99
N ILE A 76 12.55 15.90 -6.01
CA ILE A 76 12.60 14.86 -4.97
C ILE A 76 12.22 15.47 -3.63
N LEU A 77 11.07 15.08 -3.13
CA LEU A 77 10.63 15.37 -1.77
C LEU A 77 11.32 14.39 -0.81
N ARG A 78 11.80 14.90 0.33
CA ARG A 78 12.32 14.10 1.45
C ARG A 78 11.75 14.61 2.76
N PHE A 79 11.54 13.69 3.70
CA PHE A 79 11.22 13.99 5.09
C PHE A 79 11.48 12.76 5.97
N THR A 80 11.59 12.94 7.27
CA THR A 80 11.76 11.85 8.23
C THR A 80 10.41 11.16 8.48
N SER A 81 10.38 9.84 8.37
CA SER A 81 9.21 9.03 8.72
C SER A 81 8.91 9.14 10.22
N ALA A 82 7.64 9.24 10.59
CA ALA A 82 7.23 9.19 11.99
C ALA A 82 7.35 7.78 12.61
N VAL A 83 7.56 6.75 11.81
CA VAL A 83 7.86 5.39 12.26
C VAL A 83 9.35 5.14 12.11
N HIS A 84 10.02 4.84 13.24
CA HIS A 84 11.46 4.58 13.27
C HIS A 84 11.76 3.10 13.20
N THR A 85 12.73 2.74 12.39
CA THR A 85 13.21 1.37 12.23
C THR A 85 14.72 1.31 12.49
N PRO A 86 15.30 0.14 12.75
CA PRO A 86 16.75 -0.01 12.87
C PRO A 86 17.54 0.32 11.59
N TYR A 87 16.86 0.65 10.49
CA TYR A 87 17.44 0.93 9.18
C TYR A 87 17.32 2.42 8.85
N PRO A 88 18.41 3.22 9.01
CA PRO A 88 18.38 4.66 8.81
C PRO A 88 17.87 5.06 7.42
N GLU A 89 18.17 4.28 6.38
CA GLU A 89 17.74 4.53 5.00
C GLU A 89 16.21 4.44 4.90
N ASN A 90 15.60 3.48 5.61
CA ASN A 90 14.15 3.30 5.60
C ASN A 90 13.42 4.42 6.34
N ASN A 91 14.09 5.10 7.26
CA ASN A 91 13.49 6.19 8.07
C ASN A 91 13.41 7.52 7.31
N VAL A 92 13.99 7.62 6.10
CA VAL A 92 13.85 8.80 5.25
C VAL A 92 12.88 8.49 4.11
N VAL A 93 11.76 9.17 4.10
CA VAL A 93 10.77 9.06 3.02
C VAL A 93 11.25 9.84 1.80
N HIS A 94 11.11 9.22 0.63
CA HIS A 94 11.43 9.82 -0.66
C HIS A 94 10.19 9.83 -1.54
N GLY A 95 9.89 10.97 -2.15
CA GLY A 95 8.81 11.11 -3.12
C GLY A 95 9.27 11.82 -4.39
N GLN A 96 8.95 11.30 -5.56
CA GLN A 96 9.21 11.99 -6.82
C GLN A 96 8.01 12.83 -7.21
N TRP A 97 8.24 14.14 -7.33
CA TRP A 97 7.22 15.14 -7.61
C TRP A 97 7.08 15.44 -9.10
N PHE A 98 5.86 15.45 -9.58
CA PHE A 98 5.50 15.78 -10.97
C PHE A 98 4.42 16.87 -10.94
N PRO A 99 4.79 18.15 -10.88
CA PRO A 99 3.82 19.24 -10.87
C PRO A 99 3.06 19.32 -12.18
N ALA A 100 1.76 19.57 -12.10
CA ALA A 100 0.97 19.98 -13.25
C ALA A 100 1.23 21.45 -13.56
N LYS A 101 0.97 21.84 -14.81
CA LYS A 101 1.01 23.26 -15.20
C LYS A 101 -0.06 24.03 -14.42
N GLU A 102 0.33 25.11 -13.78
CA GLU A 102 -0.59 25.96 -13.04
C GLU A 102 -1.56 26.68 -13.99
N ASN A 103 -2.84 26.64 -13.61
CA ASN A 103 -3.89 27.41 -14.27
C ASN A 103 -4.40 28.46 -13.27
N PRO A 104 -4.21 29.76 -13.51
CA PRO A 104 -4.69 30.79 -12.61
C PRO A 104 -6.21 30.66 -12.37
N GLY A 105 -6.61 30.64 -11.11
CA GLY A 105 -8.01 30.51 -10.70
C GLY A 105 -8.58 29.09 -10.65
N ALA A 106 -7.86 28.07 -11.11
CA ALA A 106 -8.28 26.69 -10.95
C ALA A 106 -7.90 26.14 -9.57
N LYS A 107 -8.71 25.23 -9.03
CA LYS A 107 -8.36 24.49 -7.80
C LYS A 107 -7.12 23.64 -8.04
N ARG A 108 -6.19 23.69 -7.11
CA ARG A 108 -4.98 22.84 -7.13
C ARG A 108 -5.34 21.44 -6.65
N VAL A 109 -5.18 20.46 -7.52
CA VAL A 109 -5.48 19.05 -7.23
C VAL A 109 -4.23 18.21 -7.39
N ALA A 110 -4.08 17.20 -6.53
CA ALA A 110 -2.94 16.29 -6.57
C ALA A 110 -3.36 14.84 -6.35
N ALA A 111 -2.48 13.92 -6.73
CA ALA A 111 -2.60 12.50 -6.39
C ALA A 111 -1.29 11.96 -5.86
N ILE A 112 -1.36 11.12 -4.82
CA ILE A 112 -0.23 10.35 -4.32
C ILE A 112 -0.26 8.98 -4.99
N VAL A 113 0.87 8.54 -5.54
CA VAL A 113 1.00 7.28 -6.28
C VAL A 113 1.88 6.31 -5.50
N LEU A 114 1.27 5.20 -5.09
CA LEU A 114 1.92 4.10 -4.37
C LEU A 114 2.21 2.97 -5.36
N PRO A 115 3.49 2.67 -5.64
CA PRO A 115 3.86 1.63 -6.59
C PRO A 115 3.61 0.21 -6.05
N HIS A 116 3.77 -0.77 -6.94
CA HIS A 116 3.74 -2.19 -6.55
C HIS A 116 5.02 -2.60 -5.78
N TRP A 117 4.98 -3.78 -5.15
CA TRP A 117 6.12 -4.39 -4.48
C TRP A 117 7.30 -4.58 -5.42
N ASN A 118 8.50 -4.23 -4.97
CA ASN A 118 9.74 -4.25 -5.77
C ASN A 118 9.73 -3.35 -7.03
N ALA A 119 8.90 -2.32 -7.06
CA ALA A 119 8.93 -1.34 -8.14
C ALA A 119 10.25 -0.56 -8.15
N SER A 120 10.84 -0.35 -9.32
CA SER A 120 11.97 0.56 -9.49
C SER A 120 11.53 2.02 -9.43
N ARG A 121 12.49 2.93 -9.27
CA ARG A 121 12.25 4.39 -9.25
C ARG A 121 11.51 4.92 -10.48
N GLU A 122 11.74 4.32 -11.63
CA GLU A 122 11.21 4.76 -12.92
C GLU A 122 9.77 4.26 -13.15
N GLN A 123 9.40 3.17 -12.47
CA GLN A 123 8.05 2.61 -12.61
C GLN A 123 7.00 3.57 -12.05
N HIS A 124 5.88 3.67 -12.72
CA HIS A 124 4.80 4.64 -12.52
C HIS A 124 5.10 6.09 -12.94
N ASN A 125 6.35 6.46 -13.31
CA ASN A 125 6.68 7.83 -13.74
C ASN A 125 5.91 8.25 -15.00
N ALA A 126 5.68 7.33 -15.94
CA ALA A 126 4.88 7.63 -17.14
C ALA A 126 3.41 7.95 -16.79
N LEU A 127 2.83 7.22 -15.83
CA LEU A 127 1.50 7.49 -15.29
C LEU A 127 1.44 8.87 -14.62
N CYS A 128 2.42 9.18 -13.74
CA CYS A 128 2.53 10.47 -13.06
C CYS A 128 2.63 11.64 -14.05
N LYS A 129 3.50 11.51 -15.06
CA LYS A 129 3.62 12.50 -16.13
C LYS A 129 2.32 12.66 -16.95
N GLY A 130 1.58 11.55 -17.15
CA GLY A 130 0.28 11.56 -17.80
C GLY A 130 -0.74 12.37 -17.01
N MET A 131 -0.85 12.13 -15.72
CA MET A 131 -1.75 12.87 -14.82
C MET A 131 -1.37 14.35 -14.72
N ALA A 132 -0.07 14.66 -14.62
CA ALA A 132 0.40 16.05 -14.61
C ALA A 132 0.00 16.83 -15.87
N ARG A 133 0.05 16.20 -17.06
CA ARG A 133 -0.45 16.81 -18.32
C ARG A 133 -1.96 17.04 -18.32
N LEU A 134 -2.71 16.26 -17.54
CA LEU A 134 -4.16 16.44 -17.35
C LEU A 134 -4.52 17.46 -16.26
N GLY A 135 -3.52 18.11 -15.65
CA GLY A 135 -3.72 19.12 -14.62
C GLY A 135 -3.76 18.57 -13.19
N ILE A 136 -3.38 17.31 -12.97
CA ILE A 136 -3.31 16.69 -11.66
C ILE A 136 -1.82 16.53 -11.28
N SER A 137 -1.35 17.32 -10.34
CA SER A 137 0.01 17.15 -9.82
C SER A 137 0.16 15.80 -9.14
N THR A 138 1.32 15.16 -9.22
CA THR A 138 1.48 13.82 -8.64
C THR A 138 2.75 13.68 -7.82
N LEU A 139 2.62 12.98 -6.69
CA LEU A 139 3.73 12.57 -5.85
C LEU A 139 3.83 11.05 -5.85
N ARG A 140 4.85 10.49 -6.50
CA ARG A 140 5.15 9.06 -6.46
C ARG A 140 6.04 8.79 -5.26
N ILE A 141 5.53 8.10 -4.24
CA ILE A 141 6.27 7.79 -3.01
C ILE A 141 7.09 6.50 -3.16
N SER A 142 8.27 6.44 -2.55
CA SER A 142 9.01 5.20 -2.32
C SER A 142 8.45 4.52 -1.07
N LEU A 143 7.92 3.31 -1.22
CA LEU A 143 7.38 2.53 -0.10
C LEU A 143 8.49 2.12 0.89
N PRO A 144 8.17 1.77 2.14
CA PRO A 144 9.17 1.26 3.08
C PRO A 144 10.00 0.12 2.47
N TYR A 145 11.30 0.16 2.68
CA TYR A 145 12.29 -0.80 2.18
C TYR A 145 12.43 -0.85 0.63
N HIS A 146 11.89 0.13 -0.10
CA HIS A 146 12.04 0.21 -1.57
C HIS A 146 13.00 1.34 -1.98
N ASP A 147 13.59 1.21 -3.15
CA ASP A 147 14.41 2.26 -3.78
C ASP A 147 15.52 2.79 -2.84
N PHE A 148 15.48 4.09 -2.54
CA PHE A 148 16.40 4.77 -1.61
C PHE A 148 16.24 4.35 -0.15
N ARG A 149 15.14 3.68 0.19
CA ARG A 149 14.83 3.21 1.54
C ARG A 149 15.26 1.76 1.78
N MET A 150 15.86 1.12 0.78
CA MET A 150 16.29 -0.28 0.87
C MET A 150 17.61 -0.37 1.62
N PRO A 151 17.68 -1.14 2.73
CA PRO A 151 18.94 -1.46 3.41
C PRO A 151 19.94 -2.14 2.49
N GLY A 152 21.22 -1.86 2.71
CA GLY A 152 22.29 -2.34 1.84
C GLY A 152 22.45 -3.87 1.77
N GLU A 153 21.92 -4.61 2.76
CA GLU A 153 21.90 -6.08 2.76
C GLU A 153 20.79 -6.69 1.90
N LEU A 154 19.89 -5.86 1.34
CA LEU A 154 18.77 -6.32 0.55
C LEU A 154 18.99 -6.06 -0.95
N GLU A 155 18.60 -7.03 -1.76
CA GLU A 155 18.44 -6.87 -3.23
C GLU A 155 16.98 -6.65 -3.64
N ARG A 156 16.05 -6.91 -2.71
CA ARG A 156 14.60 -6.82 -2.89
C ARG A 156 13.98 -6.24 -1.64
N ALA A 157 12.83 -5.61 -1.78
CA ALA A 157 12.06 -5.06 -0.66
C ALA A 157 11.40 -6.15 0.22
N ASP A 158 12.16 -7.20 0.55
CA ASP A 158 11.64 -8.35 1.30
C ASP A 158 11.31 -8.01 2.76
N TYR A 159 11.80 -6.89 3.28
CA TYR A 159 11.43 -6.45 4.63
C TYR A 159 10.05 -5.76 4.69
N ALA A 160 9.54 -5.32 3.55
CA ALA A 160 8.18 -4.78 3.47
C ALA A 160 7.10 -5.86 3.65
N VAL A 161 7.37 -7.08 3.14
CA VAL A 161 6.50 -8.25 3.29
C VAL A 161 7.38 -9.49 3.44
N SER A 162 7.28 -10.17 4.57
CA SER A 162 8.14 -11.33 4.88
C SER A 162 7.48 -12.30 5.87
N ALA A 163 8.18 -13.41 6.18
CA ALA A 163 7.80 -14.33 7.24
C ALA A 163 8.06 -13.79 8.67
N ASN A 164 8.52 -12.55 8.83
CA ASN A 164 8.54 -11.84 10.11
C ASN A 164 7.22 -11.07 10.26
N ILE A 165 6.37 -11.54 11.18
CA ILE A 165 4.99 -11.04 11.37
C ILE A 165 4.99 -9.58 11.82
N GLY A 166 5.69 -9.25 12.89
CA GLY A 166 5.73 -7.90 13.45
C GLY A 166 6.33 -6.89 12.48
N ARG A 167 7.42 -7.23 11.77
CA ARG A 167 8.03 -6.35 10.77
C ARG A 167 7.09 -6.03 9.62
N THR A 168 6.34 -7.01 9.12
CA THR A 168 5.37 -6.79 8.04
C THR A 168 4.25 -5.83 8.47
N ILE A 169 3.78 -5.94 9.72
CA ILE A 169 2.81 -5.01 10.29
C ILE A 169 3.41 -3.61 10.42
N ASP A 170 4.61 -3.52 10.98
CA ASP A 170 5.31 -2.24 11.19
C ASP A 170 5.60 -1.52 9.88
N ALA A 171 6.07 -2.24 8.85
CA ALA A 171 6.27 -1.71 7.50
C ALA A 171 4.96 -1.19 6.87
N THR A 172 3.85 -1.89 7.09
CA THR A 172 2.53 -1.45 6.62
C THR A 172 2.06 -0.20 7.38
N ARG A 173 2.22 -0.17 8.70
CA ARG A 173 1.94 1.00 9.54
C ARG A 173 2.76 2.19 9.07
N GLN A 174 4.05 2.00 8.85
CA GLN A 174 4.94 3.04 8.30
C GLN A 174 4.45 3.55 6.95
N ALA A 175 4.08 2.66 6.01
CA ALA A 175 3.58 3.06 4.70
C ALA A 175 2.30 3.91 4.79
N VAL A 176 1.35 3.53 5.65
CA VAL A 176 0.11 4.28 5.86
C VAL A 176 0.38 5.68 6.42
N ILE A 177 1.24 5.78 7.42
CA ILE A 177 1.61 7.06 8.05
C ILE A 177 2.37 7.95 7.07
N ASP A 178 3.34 7.40 6.32
CA ASP A 178 4.13 8.15 5.34
C ASP A 178 3.24 8.72 4.20
N VAL A 179 2.22 7.99 3.78
CA VAL A 179 1.24 8.46 2.79
C VAL A 179 0.42 9.62 3.34
N ARG A 180 -0.01 9.57 4.59
CA ARG A 180 -0.74 10.65 5.25
C ARG A 180 0.16 11.88 5.45
N SER A 181 1.43 11.67 5.81
CA SER A 181 2.45 12.74 5.86
C SER A 181 2.68 13.41 4.49
N CYS A 182 2.59 12.65 3.39
CA CYS A 182 2.60 13.24 2.05
C CYS A 182 1.40 14.16 1.80
N ALA A 183 0.23 13.86 2.37
CA ALA A 183 -0.93 14.74 2.29
C ALA A 183 -0.70 16.03 3.09
N ASP A 184 -0.05 15.98 4.26
CA ASP A 184 0.33 17.18 5.04
C ASP A 184 1.20 18.12 4.21
N TRP A 185 2.21 17.54 3.50
CA TRP A 185 3.03 18.34 2.60
C TRP A 185 2.22 18.94 1.45
N LEU A 186 1.35 18.17 0.80
CA LEU A 186 0.51 18.67 -0.29
C LEU A 186 -0.41 19.81 0.16
N GLU A 187 -1.03 19.70 1.33
CA GLU A 187 -1.84 20.78 1.91
C GLU A 187 -1.00 22.03 2.19
N SER A 188 0.22 21.86 2.74
CA SER A 188 1.15 22.98 2.95
C SER A 188 1.53 23.69 1.66
N GLN A 189 1.47 22.98 0.51
CA GLN A 189 1.67 23.53 -0.84
C GLN A 189 0.39 24.11 -1.46
N GLY A 190 -0.74 24.13 -0.72
CA GLY A 190 -2.02 24.68 -1.17
C GLY A 190 -2.85 23.77 -2.07
N TYR A 191 -2.61 22.44 -2.06
CA TYR A 191 -3.47 21.46 -2.70
C TYR A 191 -4.70 21.20 -1.83
N CYS A 192 -5.89 21.41 -2.39
CA CYS A 192 -7.15 21.32 -1.64
C CYS A 192 -7.94 20.03 -1.89
N ARG A 193 -7.55 19.25 -2.88
CA ARG A 193 -8.14 17.95 -3.20
C ARG A 193 -7.04 16.96 -3.52
N ILE A 194 -7.05 15.83 -2.82
CA ILE A 194 -6.00 14.82 -2.90
C ILE A 194 -6.62 13.46 -3.23
N GLY A 195 -6.09 12.81 -4.27
CA GLY A 195 -6.43 11.44 -4.61
C GLY A 195 -5.31 10.46 -4.27
N LEU A 196 -5.66 9.18 -4.17
CA LEU A 196 -4.70 8.09 -4.06
C LEU A 196 -4.77 7.17 -5.28
N VAL A 197 -3.60 6.70 -5.71
CA VAL A 197 -3.47 5.64 -6.71
C VAL A 197 -2.53 4.59 -6.16
N GLY A 198 -3.04 3.42 -5.84
CA GLY A 198 -2.22 2.30 -5.36
C GLY A 198 -2.23 1.13 -6.33
N THR A 199 -1.08 0.51 -6.57
CA THR A 199 -0.96 -0.69 -7.41
C THR A 199 -0.42 -1.86 -6.59
N SER A 200 -1.11 -3.01 -6.62
CA SER A 200 -0.69 -4.23 -5.92
C SER A 200 -0.48 -3.98 -4.42
N LEU A 201 0.71 -4.20 -3.85
CA LEU A 201 1.01 -3.86 -2.46
C LEU A 201 0.63 -2.40 -2.13
N GLY A 202 0.92 -1.47 -3.04
CA GLY A 202 0.54 -0.07 -2.87
C GLY A 202 -0.97 0.15 -2.81
N SER A 203 -1.80 -0.72 -3.40
CA SER A 203 -3.27 -0.60 -3.31
C SER A 203 -3.79 -0.97 -1.92
N CYS A 204 -3.18 -1.94 -1.26
CA CYS A 204 -3.51 -2.30 0.12
C CYS A 204 -3.16 -1.15 1.07
N TYR A 205 -1.96 -0.58 0.93
CA TYR A 205 -1.53 0.58 1.72
C TYR A 205 -2.41 1.81 1.47
N ALA A 206 -2.77 2.07 0.20
CA ALA A 206 -3.65 3.18 -0.16
C ALA A 206 -5.05 3.01 0.44
N TYR A 207 -5.60 1.79 0.47
CA TYR A 207 -6.90 1.52 1.09
C TYR A 207 -6.86 1.82 2.60
N LEU A 208 -5.84 1.31 3.29
CA LEU A 208 -5.66 1.56 4.73
C LEU A 208 -5.46 3.05 5.02
N ALA A 209 -4.62 3.74 4.26
CA ALA A 209 -4.42 5.18 4.42
C ALA A 209 -5.72 5.96 4.20
N SER A 210 -6.48 5.60 3.16
CA SER A 210 -7.76 6.25 2.87
C SER A 210 -8.82 5.97 3.95
N ALA A 211 -8.83 4.79 4.56
CA ALA A 211 -9.75 4.48 5.66
C ALA A 211 -9.49 5.35 6.91
N HIS A 212 -8.27 5.88 7.08
CA HIS A 212 -7.85 6.66 8.24
C HIS A 212 -7.59 8.15 7.95
N ASP A 213 -7.94 8.63 6.74
CA ASP A 213 -7.70 10.03 6.37
C ASP A 213 -8.77 10.54 5.41
N ASP A 214 -9.51 11.57 5.82
CA ASP A 214 -10.64 12.12 5.07
C ASP A 214 -10.21 12.94 3.84
N ARG A 215 -8.97 13.38 3.79
CA ARG A 215 -8.40 14.15 2.68
C ARG A 215 -8.35 13.38 1.36
N PHE A 216 -8.32 12.05 1.43
CA PHE A 216 -8.31 11.18 0.25
C PHE A 216 -9.71 10.92 -0.27
N GLU A 217 -10.24 11.89 -1.06
CA GLU A 217 -11.62 11.85 -1.57
C GLU A 217 -11.79 10.90 -2.76
N VAL A 218 -10.76 10.76 -3.61
CA VAL A 218 -10.81 10.00 -4.86
C VAL A 218 -9.69 8.97 -4.89
N ASN A 219 -10.06 7.69 -4.95
CA ASN A 219 -9.11 6.60 -4.78
C ASN A 219 -9.14 5.62 -5.96
N VAL A 220 -7.96 5.13 -6.37
CA VAL A 220 -7.82 4.08 -7.37
C VAL A 220 -7.03 2.92 -6.75
N TYR A 221 -7.65 1.76 -6.72
CA TYR A 221 -7.08 0.52 -6.20
C TYR A 221 -6.89 -0.46 -7.35
N ASN A 222 -5.66 -0.56 -7.81
CA ASN A 222 -5.27 -1.47 -8.86
C ASN A 222 -4.72 -2.75 -8.24
N HIS A 223 -5.45 -3.87 -8.36
CA HIS A 223 -5.23 -5.16 -7.68
C HIS A 223 -5.29 -5.08 -6.15
N CYS A 224 -6.39 -4.63 -5.57
CA CYS A 224 -6.63 -4.70 -4.14
C CYS A 224 -7.18 -6.09 -3.74
N SER A 225 -6.80 -6.55 -2.55
CA SER A 225 -7.29 -7.79 -1.93
C SER A 225 -8.01 -7.50 -0.63
N THR A 226 -8.93 -8.39 -0.23
CA THR A 226 -9.58 -8.37 1.07
C THR A 226 -8.57 -8.58 2.18
N TYR A 227 -7.95 -9.76 2.24
CA TYR A 227 -7.00 -10.08 3.29
C TYR A 227 -5.57 -10.02 2.77
N PHE A 228 -4.71 -9.31 3.50
CA PHE A 228 -3.28 -9.25 3.20
C PHE A 228 -2.65 -10.65 3.24
N ALA A 229 -3.05 -11.45 4.24
CA ALA A 229 -2.62 -12.83 4.42
C ALA A 229 -2.92 -13.72 3.21
N ASP A 230 -4.10 -13.58 2.60
CA ASP A 230 -4.53 -14.41 1.46
C ASP A 230 -3.65 -14.20 0.24
N VAL A 231 -3.29 -12.96 -0.08
CA VAL A 231 -2.36 -12.65 -1.17
C VAL A 231 -1.01 -13.31 -0.93
N VAL A 232 -0.48 -13.21 0.28
CA VAL A 232 0.81 -13.81 0.62
C VAL A 232 0.75 -15.34 0.57
N TRP A 233 -0.36 -15.93 0.97
CA TRP A 233 -0.53 -17.39 1.03
C TRP A 233 -0.78 -18.02 -0.34
N ILE A 234 -1.58 -17.37 -1.20
CA ILE A 234 -2.04 -17.96 -2.46
C ILE A 234 -1.23 -17.44 -3.65
N GLY A 235 -0.72 -16.21 -3.57
CA GLY A 235 -0.08 -15.51 -4.68
C GLY A 235 1.16 -16.20 -5.19
N LEU A 236 1.28 -16.31 -6.51
CA LEU A 236 2.44 -16.93 -7.16
C LEU A 236 3.75 -16.18 -6.84
N SER A 237 3.70 -14.86 -6.73
CA SER A 237 4.89 -14.02 -6.45
C SER A 237 5.38 -14.11 -5.01
N THR A 238 4.55 -14.59 -4.10
CA THR A 238 4.77 -14.62 -2.65
C THR A 238 5.04 -16.03 -2.10
N GLN A 239 5.13 -17.05 -2.95
CA GLN A 239 5.36 -18.45 -2.54
C GLN A 239 6.56 -18.64 -1.63
N HIS A 240 7.68 -17.91 -1.85
CA HIS A 240 8.86 -17.98 -1.00
C HIS A 240 8.59 -17.44 0.42
N ILE A 241 7.67 -16.48 0.59
CA ILE A 241 7.24 -15.99 1.91
C ILE A 241 6.39 -17.06 2.58
N ARG A 242 5.42 -17.63 1.85
CA ARG A 242 4.60 -18.74 2.34
C ARG A 242 5.48 -19.89 2.84
N GLN A 243 6.51 -20.29 2.10
CA GLN A 243 7.44 -21.34 2.51
C GLN A 243 8.09 -21.07 3.87
N GLY A 244 8.36 -19.83 4.20
CA GLY A 244 8.84 -19.44 5.53
C GLY A 244 7.77 -19.49 6.62
N LEU A 245 6.50 -19.22 6.27
CA LEU A 245 5.37 -19.17 7.19
C LEU A 245 4.78 -20.56 7.50
N GLU A 246 4.53 -21.38 6.47
CA GLU A 246 3.73 -22.62 6.55
C GLU A 246 4.33 -23.73 7.44
N THR A 247 5.60 -23.59 7.84
CA THR A 247 6.25 -24.47 8.82
C THR A 247 5.77 -24.25 10.26
N THR A 248 5.18 -23.09 10.54
CA THR A 248 4.85 -22.65 11.90
C THR A 248 3.39 -22.21 12.05
N ILE A 249 2.80 -21.62 11.02
CA ILE A 249 1.45 -21.02 11.08
C ILE A 249 0.69 -21.37 9.81
N ASP A 250 -0.62 -21.53 9.93
CA ASP A 250 -1.54 -21.70 8.81
C ASP A 250 -2.15 -20.35 8.36
N LEU A 251 -2.97 -20.40 7.30
CA LEU A 251 -3.60 -19.20 6.76
C LEU A 251 -4.55 -18.50 7.75
N ASP A 252 -5.33 -19.26 8.53
CA ASP A 252 -6.30 -18.66 9.44
C ASP A 252 -5.61 -17.96 10.61
N ARG A 253 -4.52 -18.55 11.13
CA ARG A 253 -3.67 -17.89 12.13
C ARG A 253 -2.96 -16.66 11.55
N LEU A 254 -2.52 -16.72 10.29
CA LEU A 254 -1.92 -15.58 9.60
C LEU A 254 -2.93 -14.44 9.39
N ARG A 255 -4.17 -14.75 9.03
CA ARG A 255 -5.25 -13.75 8.94
C ARG A 255 -5.48 -13.02 10.27
N GLN A 256 -5.44 -13.76 11.38
CA GLN A 256 -5.55 -13.17 12.72
C GLN A 256 -4.34 -12.30 13.05
N ALA A 257 -3.12 -12.81 12.77
CA ALA A 257 -1.88 -12.10 13.05
C ALA A 257 -1.67 -10.84 12.19
N TRP A 258 -2.30 -10.72 11.03
CA TRP A 258 -2.25 -9.57 10.13
C TRP A 258 -3.60 -8.84 9.97
N ARG A 259 -4.50 -9.02 10.93
CA ARG A 259 -5.83 -8.40 10.88
C ARG A 259 -5.76 -6.87 10.82
N VAL A 260 -4.86 -6.25 11.60
CA VAL A 260 -4.69 -4.79 11.67
C VAL A 260 -4.19 -4.15 10.37
N ILE A 261 -3.59 -4.95 9.48
CA ILE A 261 -3.12 -4.48 8.16
C ILE A 261 -3.98 -4.97 7.00
N SER A 262 -5.13 -5.56 7.28
CA SER A 262 -6.04 -6.11 6.27
C SER A 262 -7.19 -5.17 5.95
N PRO A 263 -7.45 -4.82 4.67
CA PRO A 263 -8.52 -3.91 4.26
C PRO A 263 -9.91 -4.17 4.86
N PRO A 264 -10.41 -5.43 4.98
CA PRO A 264 -11.76 -5.67 5.50
C PRO A 264 -11.97 -5.21 6.93
N SER A 265 -10.90 -5.12 7.72
CA SER A 265 -10.99 -4.62 9.10
C SER A 265 -11.50 -3.18 9.19
N TYR A 266 -11.51 -2.46 8.08
CA TYR A 266 -11.84 -1.04 8.01
C TYR A 266 -12.90 -0.68 6.95
N SER A 267 -13.64 -1.67 6.45
CA SER A 267 -14.64 -1.43 5.40
C SER A 267 -15.77 -0.51 5.87
N ASP A 268 -16.26 -0.70 7.08
CA ASP A 268 -17.30 0.15 7.65
C ASP A 268 -16.78 1.59 7.85
N LYS A 269 -15.59 1.72 8.44
CA LYS A 269 -14.91 3.01 8.62
C LYS A 269 -14.67 3.73 7.30
N TYR A 270 -14.30 2.98 6.25
CA TYR A 270 -14.15 3.52 4.91
C TYR A 270 -15.49 4.00 4.32
N ALA A 271 -16.54 3.20 4.51
CA ALA A 271 -17.89 3.48 4.00
C ALA A 271 -18.54 4.72 4.62
N GLU A 272 -18.24 5.02 5.90
CA GLU A 272 -18.71 6.23 6.58
C GLU A 272 -18.18 7.51 5.92
N LYS A 273 -17.09 7.41 5.17
CA LYS A 273 -16.45 8.54 4.51
C LYS A 273 -16.94 8.66 3.06
N ARG A 274 -17.34 9.85 2.64
CA ARG A 274 -17.85 10.13 1.27
C ARG A 274 -16.71 10.13 0.25
N LYS A 275 -16.20 8.92 -0.05
CA LYS A 275 -15.08 8.71 -0.97
C LYS A 275 -15.57 8.08 -2.26
N ARG A 276 -14.92 8.43 -3.37
CA ARG A 276 -15.16 7.82 -4.67
C ARG A 276 -14.01 6.92 -5.07
N SER A 277 -14.32 5.65 -5.37
CA SER A 277 -13.31 4.62 -5.58
C SER A 277 -13.38 4.01 -6.98
N LEU A 278 -12.22 3.66 -7.54
CA LEU A 278 -12.10 2.81 -8.72
C LEU A 278 -11.33 1.56 -8.34
N PHE A 279 -11.96 0.40 -8.49
CA PHE A 279 -11.29 -0.89 -8.36
C PHE A 279 -10.95 -1.41 -9.76
N ILE A 280 -9.66 -1.69 -10.00
CA ILE A 280 -9.17 -2.32 -11.22
C ILE A 280 -8.59 -3.67 -10.85
N TYR A 281 -8.94 -4.73 -11.57
CA TYR A 281 -8.33 -6.04 -11.39
C TYR A 281 -8.12 -6.77 -12.74
N ALA A 282 -7.22 -7.72 -12.75
CA ALA A 282 -6.90 -8.52 -13.92
C ALA A 282 -7.53 -9.92 -13.83
N ARG A 283 -8.23 -10.35 -14.89
CA ARG A 283 -8.98 -11.61 -14.92
C ARG A 283 -8.09 -12.86 -14.86
N TYR A 284 -6.80 -12.73 -15.16
CA TYR A 284 -5.84 -13.82 -15.17
C TYR A 284 -4.70 -13.61 -14.18
N ASP A 285 -4.95 -12.81 -13.15
CA ASP A 285 -3.98 -12.52 -12.10
C ASP A 285 -3.65 -13.79 -11.30
N THR A 286 -2.36 -14.08 -11.17
CA THR A 286 -1.84 -15.21 -10.41
C THR A 286 -1.19 -14.78 -9.08
N THR A 287 -1.03 -13.48 -8.87
CA THR A 287 -0.51 -12.89 -7.63
C THR A 287 -1.63 -12.43 -6.72
N PHE A 288 -2.61 -11.72 -7.30
CA PHE A 288 -3.88 -11.38 -6.67
C PHE A 288 -5.00 -12.13 -7.40
N PRO A 289 -5.24 -13.41 -7.08
CA PRO A 289 -6.27 -14.19 -7.77
C PRO A 289 -7.60 -13.43 -7.83
N PRO A 290 -8.32 -13.45 -8.96
CA PRO A 290 -9.48 -12.58 -9.20
C PRO A 290 -10.53 -12.61 -8.11
N HIS A 291 -10.75 -13.78 -7.48
CA HIS A 291 -11.73 -13.92 -6.40
C HIS A 291 -11.40 -13.03 -5.18
N LEU A 292 -10.11 -12.74 -4.91
CA LEU A 292 -9.72 -11.83 -3.81
C LEU A 292 -10.11 -10.39 -4.12
N SER A 293 -9.94 -9.94 -5.37
CA SER A 293 -10.39 -8.61 -5.79
C SER A 293 -11.93 -8.52 -5.87
N GLU A 294 -12.58 -9.59 -6.32
CA GLU A 294 -14.05 -9.68 -6.37
C GLU A 294 -14.67 -9.64 -4.97
N GLN A 295 -14.01 -10.21 -3.96
CA GLN A 295 -14.43 -10.09 -2.56
C GLN A 295 -14.37 -8.64 -2.06
N VAL A 296 -13.33 -7.87 -2.41
CA VAL A 296 -13.26 -6.42 -2.09
C VAL A 296 -14.41 -5.67 -2.72
N ILE A 297 -14.70 -5.95 -3.98
CA ILE A 297 -15.80 -5.31 -4.71
C ILE A 297 -17.15 -5.69 -4.11
N GLN A 298 -17.32 -6.95 -3.71
CA GLN A 298 -18.54 -7.40 -3.04
C GLN A 298 -18.71 -6.70 -1.69
N ASN A 299 -17.65 -6.64 -0.89
CA ASN A 299 -17.65 -5.89 0.37
C ASN A 299 -17.97 -4.40 0.16
N ALA A 300 -17.43 -3.76 -0.87
CA ALA A 300 -17.74 -2.38 -1.21
C ALA A 300 -19.23 -2.18 -1.60
N ARG A 301 -19.86 -3.18 -2.22
CA ARG A 301 -21.30 -3.14 -2.51
C ARG A 301 -22.14 -3.28 -1.23
N GLU A 302 -21.78 -4.22 -0.36
CA GLU A 302 -22.49 -4.49 0.90
C GLU A 302 -22.43 -3.31 1.86
N THR A 303 -21.30 -2.59 1.88
CA THR A 303 -21.09 -1.40 2.71
C THR A 303 -21.48 -0.08 2.02
N ASN A 304 -22.06 -0.13 0.80
CA ASN A 304 -22.48 1.04 0.03
C ASN A 304 -21.36 2.07 -0.28
N ILE A 305 -20.12 1.61 -0.45
CA ILE A 305 -19.03 2.46 -0.92
C ILE A 305 -19.31 2.90 -2.37
N ASP A 306 -19.23 4.22 -2.67
CA ASP A 306 -19.34 4.72 -4.05
C ASP A 306 -18.12 4.27 -4.86
N HIS A 307 -18.36 3.35 -5.81
CA HIS A 307 -17.28 2.75 -6.58
C HIS A 307 -17.63 2.44 -8.04
N ALA A 308 -16.58 2.44 -8.86
CA ALA A 308 -16.59 1.88 -10.21
C ALA A 308 -15.64 0.68 -10.27
N VAL A 309 -15.86 -0.22 -11.22
CA VAL A 309 -15.06 -1.45 -11.39
C VAL A 309 -14.60 -1.56 -12.84
N VAL A 310 -13.33 -1.93 -13.01
CA VAL A 310 -12.74 -2.28 -14.31
C VAL A 310 -12.05 -3.65 -14.19
N ALA A 311 -12.48 -4.62 -15.00
CA ALA A 311 -11.87 -5.94 -15.10
C ALA A 311 -11.10 -6.06 -16.42
N LEU A 312 -9.76 -6.09 -16.34
CA LEU A 312 -8.89 -6.15 -17.51
C LEU A 312 -8.59 -7.61 -17.91
N PRO A 313 -8.62 -7.97 -19.20
CA PRO A 313 -8.34 -9.33 -19.65
C PRO A 313 -6.82 -9.60 -19.77
N CYS A 314 -6.08 -9.31 -18.72
CA CYS A 314 -4.65 -9.53 -18.55
C CYS A 314 -4.39 -10.21 -17.20
N GLY A 315 -3.13 -10.39 -16.80
CA GLY A 315 -2.71 -10.82 -15.48
C GLY A 315 -1.87 -9.76 -14.79
N HIS A 316 -1.31 -10.08 -13.64
CA HIS A 316 -0.57 -9.15 -12.78
C HIS A 316 0.68 -8.57 -13.48
N TYR A 317 1.48 -9.42 -14.10
CA TYR A 317 2.71 -9.03 -14.79
C TYR A 317 2.43 -8.52 -16.20
N THR A 318 1.49 -9.13 -16.93
CA THR A 318 1.13 -8.71 -18.28
C THR A 318 0.41 -7.35 -18.30
N LEU A 319 -0.11 -6.85 -17.17
CA LEU A 319 -0.61 -5.48 -17.04
C LEU A 319 0.45 -4.45 -17.43
N GLY A 320 1.73 -4.70 -17.11
CA GLY A 320 2.86 -3.84 -17.48
C GLY A 320 3.21 -3.84 -18.99
N GLU A 321 2.56 -4.69 -19.79
CA GLU A 321 2.86 -4.86 -21.22
C GLU A 321 1.89 -4.06 -22.11
N TRP A 322 2.25 -3.88 -23.39
CA TRP A 322 1.36 -3.37 -24.41
C TRP A 322 0.26 -4.40 -24.75
N PRO A 323 -1.01 -4.01 -24.91
CA PRO A 323 -1.59 -2.66 -24.77
C PRO A 323 -2.05 -2.32 -23.33
N TRP A 324 -1.99 -3.29 -22.40
CA TRP A 324 -2.68 -3.24 -21.12
C TRP A 324 -2.25 -2.08 -20.24
N LYS A 325 -0.94 -1.76 -20.21
CA LYS A 325 -0.44 -0.62 -19.43
C LYS A 325 -1.03 0.72 -19.85
N PHE A 326 -1.42 0.88 -21.12
CA PHE A 326 -2.05 2.11 -21.63
C PHE A 326 -3.55 2.12 -21.34
N ILE A 327 -4.21 0.96 -21.42
CA ILE A 327 -5.63 0.82 -21.10
C ILE A 327 -5.83 1.07 -19.60
N ASP A 328 -4.99 0.48 -18.75
CA ASP A 328 -4.97 0.70 -17.31
C ASP A 328 -4.74 2.19 -16.99
N GLY A 329 -3.66 2.77 -17.51
CA GLY A 329 -3.36 4.19 -17.35
C GLY A 329 -4.48 5.11 -17.81
N TYR A 330 -5.19 4.76 -18.90
CA TYR A 330 -6.36 5.51 -19.37
C TYR A 330 -7.50 5.48 -18.35
N HIS A 331 -7.82 4.33 -17.78
CA HIS A 331 -8.87 4.21 -16.76
C HIS A 331 -8.52 5.01 -15.51
N ILE A 332 -7.28 4.89 -15.01
CA ILE A 332 -6.79 5.65 -13.86
C ILE A 332 -6.89 7.15 -14.11
N CYS A 333 -6.27 7.63 -15.19
CA CYS A 333 -6.22 9.06 -15.53
C CYS A 333 -7.62 9.65 -15.77
N SER A 334 -8.48 8.92 -16.50
CA SER A 334 -9.85 9.37 -16.81
C SER A 334 -10.73 9.41 -15.57
N PHE A 335 -10.57 8.47 -14.63
CA PHE A 335 -11.32 8.46 -13.39
C PHE A 335 -10.92 9.63 -12.49
N LEU A 336 -9.62 9.83 -12.28
CA LEU A 336 -9.11 10.95 -11.47
C LEU A 336 -9.51 12.30 -12.08
N LYS A 337 -9.36 12.47 -13.40
CA LYS A 337 -9.70 13.75 -14.08
C LYS A 337 -11.18 14.12 -13.97
N ARG A 338 -12.06 13.14 -13.86
CA ARG A 338 -13.51 13.39 -13.73
C ARG A 338 -13.95 13.64 -12.30
N ASN A 339 -13.18 13.20 -11.32
CA ASN A 339 -13.60 13.14 -9.91
C ASN A 339 -12.75 14.01 -8.98
N LEU A 340 -11.52 14.40 -9.34
CA LEU A 340 -10.72 15.44 -8.70
C LEU A 340 -10.96 16.80 -9.37
#